data_bf7ac02a11fa4576e2aaefc872c542d1
#
_entry.id   bf7ac02a11fa4576e2aaefc872c542d1
#
_cell.length_a   1.000
_cell.length_b   1.000
_cell.length_c   1.000
_cell.angle_alpha   90.00
_cell.angle_beta   90.00
_cell.angle_gamma   90.00
#
_symmetry.space_group_name_H-M   'P 1'
#
loop_
_entity.id
_entity.type
_entity.pdbx_description
1 polymer ?
#
loop_
_entity_poly.entity_id
_entity_poly.type
_entity_poly.pdbx_seq_one_letter_code
_entity_poly.pdbx_strand_id
1 'polypeptide(L)'
;MARIDHNTETLCTYLREQMSPQAVVRDVMYPKYVTPAHYETCRRKQPYAADGRPSGYGGLFSVVFSSKAAAKAFYDNLSCAKGPSLGTNCTLACPYTLIAHYGELEWAAQMDVPTALVRVSVGLEETGTLLAAFRDALAAAERADADAARTGTDA
;
A
#
# COMPACT_ATOMS: atom_id res chain seq x y z
N MET A 1 10.66 -14.44 -5.63
CA MET A 1 9.23 -14.11 -5.54
C MET A 1 8.59 -14.60 -4.24
N ALA A 2 8.72 -15.88 -3.81
CA ALA A 2 8.01 -16.38 -2.61
C ALA A 2 8.13 -15.48 -1.36
N ARG A 3 9.31 -14.92 -1.07
CA ARG A 3 9.48 -13.99 0.06
C ARG A 3 8.76 -12.67 -0.16
N ILE A 4 8.79 -12.11 -1.38
CA ILE A 4 8.05 -10.89 -1.72
C ILE A 4 6.56 -11.12 -1.59
N ASP A 5 6.04 -12.23 -2.13
CA ASP A 5 4.62 -12.59 -2.01
C ASP A 5 4.19 -12.71 -0.53
N HIS A 6 5.02 -13.40 0.29
CA HIS A 6 4.75 -13.53 1.72
C HIS A 6 4.75 -12.18 2.45
N ASN A 7 5.78 -11.35 2.22
CA ASN A 7 5.87 -10.02 2.80
C ASN A 7 4.66 -9.17 2.43
N THR A 8 4.31 -9.14 1.13
CA THR A 8 3.19 -8.34 0.62
C THR A 8 1.86 -8.79 1.23
N GLU A 9 1.60 -10.10 1.25
CA GLU A 9 0.38 -10.64 1.83
C GLU A 9 0.27 -10.33 3.33
N THR A 10 1.38 -10.44 4.07
CA THR A 10 1.44 -10.11 5.49
C THR A 10 1.14 -8.63 5.74
N LEU A 11 1.76 -7.72 4.97
CA LEU A 11 1.51 -6.27 5.07
C LEU A 11 0.07 -5.91 4.71
N CYS A 12 -0.44 -6.45 3.61
CA CYS A 12 -1.82 -6.20 3.17
C CYS A 12 -2.86 -6.74 4.18
N THR A 13 -2.60 -7.90 4.77
CA THR A 13 -3.46 -8.45 5.84
C THR A 13 -3.46 -7.54 7.05
N TYR A 14 -2.30 -7.15 7.52
CA TYR A 14 -2.16 -6.20 8.63
C TYR A 14 -2.92 -4.90 8.38
N LEU A 15 -2.71 -4.26 7.21
CA LEU A 15 -3.39 -2.99 6.87
C LEU A 15 -4.92 -3.16 6.79
N ARG A 16 -5.40 -4.29 6.28
CA ARG A 16 -6.85 -4.56 6.21
C ARG A 16 -7.47 -4.75 7.59
N GLU A 17 -6.76 -5.35 8.54
CA GLU A 17 -7.19 -5.46 9.93
C GLU A 17 -7.36 -4.10 10.61
N GLN A 18 -6.66 -3.06 10.13
CA GLN A 18 -6.80 -1.69 10.62
C GLN A 18 -7.96 -0.91 9.95
N MET A 19 -8.63 -1.48 8.96
CA MET A 19 -9.73 -0.80 8.26
C MET A 19 -10.99 -0.75 9.12
N SER A 20 -11.59 0.44 9.22
CA SER A 20 -12.95 0.67 9.72
C SER A 20 -13.50 1.95 9.12
N PRO A 21 -14.80 2.24 9.23
CA PRO A 21 -15.38 3.49 8.71
C PRO A 21 -14.73 4.77 9.27
N GLN A 22 -14.15 4.70 10.47
CA GLN A 22 -13.49 5.82 11.15
C GLN A 22 -11.97 5.72 11.10
N ALA A 23 -11.42 4.60 10.60
CA ALA A 23 -9.96 4.41 10.54
C ALA A 23 -9.30 5.28 9.47
N VAL A 24 -8.01 5.51 9.65
CA VAL A 24 -7.20 6.26 8.69
C VAL A 24 -6.96 5.48 7.39
N VAL A 25 -6.95 4.14 7.43
CA VAL A 25 -6.89 3.27 6.25
C VAL A 25 -8.28 3.04 5.71
N ARG A 26 -8.54 3.46 4.46
CA ARG A 26 -9.84 3.32 3.79
C ARG A 26 -9.92 2.10 2.89
N ASP A 27 -8.84 1.80 2.15
CA ASP A 27 -8.80 0.64 1.27
C ASP A 27 -7.37 0.12 1.09
N VAL A 28 -7.26 -1.16 0.75
CA VAL A 28 -6.03 -1.84 0.39
C VAL A 28 -6.24 -2.54 -0.94
N MET A 29 -5.77 -1.91 -2.01
CA MET A 29 -5.89 -2.39 -3.38
C MET A 29 -4.77 -3.40 -3.65
N TYR A 30 -5.07 -4.67 -3.49
CA TYR A 30 -4.19 -5.79 -3.76
C TYR A 30 -4.94 -6.84 -4.58
N PRO A 31 -4.34 -7.47 -5.60
CA PRO A 31 -5.06 -8.39 -6.49
C PRO A 31 -5.83 -9.51 -5.78
N LYS A 32 -5.34 -9.95 -4.62
CA LYS A 32 -6.04 -10.95 -3.78
C LYS A 32 -7.43 -10.49 -3.33
N TYR A 33 -7.63 -9.18 -3.16
CA TYR A 33 -8.85 -8.63 -2.56
C TYR A 33 -9.74 -7.93 -3.59
N VAL A 34 -9.15 -7.20 -4.53
CA VAL A 34 -9.91 -6.33 -5.44
C VAL A 34 -10.35 -7.08 -6.70
N THR A 35 -9.44 -7.82 -7.34
CA THR A 35 -9.71 -8.50 -8.61
C THR A 35 -9.18 -9.95 -8.62
N PRO A 36 -9.50 -10.77 -7.61
CA PRO A 36 -8.90 -12.11 -7.50
C PRO A 36 -9.17 -12.99 -8.72
N ALA A 37 -10.37 -12.94 -9.28
CA ALA A 37 -10.74 -13.75 -10.43
C ALA A 37 -9.90 -13.41 -11.67
N HIS A 38 -9.63 -12.13 -11.93
CA HIS A 38 -8.78 -11.70 -13.05
C HIS A 38 -7.34 -12.14 -12.84
N TYR A 39 -6.81 -11.98 -11.61
CA TYR A 39 -5.44 -12.38 -11.31
C TYR A 39 -5.24 -13.90 -11.39
N GLU A 40 -6.22 -14.69 -10.95
CA GLU A 40 -6.18 -16.16 -11.01
C GLU A 40 -6.03 -16.70 -12.45
N THR A 41 -6.51 -15.99 -13.47
CA THR A 41 -6.35 -16.41 -14.87
C THR A 41 -4.89 -16.42 -15.32
N CYS A 42 -4.04 -15.54 -14.77
CA CYS A 42 -2.64 -15.41 -15.12
C CYS A 42 -1.69 -15.84 -13.97
N ARG A 43 -2.20 -16.11 -12.77
CA ARG A 43 -1.40 -16.53 -11.64
C ARG A 43 -0.70 -17.85 -11.92
N ARG A 44 0.59 -17.91 -11.61
CA ARG A 44 1.36 -19.15 -11.71
C ARG A 44 0.80 -20.19 -10.74
N LYS A 45 0.36 -21.34 -11.27
CA LYS A 45 -0.21 -22.42 -10.46
C LYS A 45 0.84 -23.36 -9.84
N GLN A 46 2.06 -23.36 -10.39
CA GLN A 46 3.17 -24.16 -9.86
C GLN A 46 3.87 -23.45 -8.71
N PRO A 47 4.29 -24.14 -7.65
CA PRO A 47 5.06 -23.57 -6.57
C PRO A 47 6.38 -22.93 -7.07
N TYR A 48 6.82 -21.83 -6.43
CA TYR A 48 8.13 -21.24 -6.72
C TYR A 48 9.28 -22.02 -6.11
N ALA A 49 9.02 -22.75 -5.04
CA ALA A 49 10.02 -23.41 -4.24
C ALA A 49 9.65 -24.88 -3.96
N ALA A 50 10.65 -25.65 -3.55
CA ALA A 50 10.48 -27.05 -3.18
C ALA A 50 9.57 -27.27 -1.94
N ASP A 51 9.20 -26.20 -1.22
CA ASP A 51 8.28 -26.24 -0.07
C ASP A 51 6.79 -26.39 -0.45
N GLY A 52 6.50 -26.44 -1.76
CA GLY A 52 5.16 -26.69 -2.28
C GLY A 52 4.16 -25.55 -2.09
N ARG A 53 4.56 -24.37 -1.58
CA ARG A 53 3.66 -23.23 -1.42
C ARG A 53 3.19 -22.70 -2.76
N PRO A 54 1.90 -22.40 -2.94
CA PRO A 54 1.42 -21.79 -4.16
C PRO A 54 2.06 -20.39 -4.34
N SER A 55 2.13 -19.93 -5.58
CA SER A 55 2.53 -18.55 -5.86
C SER A 55 1.55 -17.57 -5.22
N GLY A 56 2.06 -16.42 -4.75
CA GLY A 56 1.24 -15.35 -4.19
C GLY A 56 0.57 -14.48 -5.27
N TYR A 57 0.17 -13.30 -4.87
CA TYR A 57 -0.51 -12.30 -5.71
C TYR A 57 0.42 -11.14 -6.12
N GLY A 58 1.72 -11.34 -6.01
CA GLY A 58 2.74 -10.36 -6.40
C GLY A 58 3.12 -9.40 -5.28
N GLY A 59 4.09 -8.54 -5.60
CA GLY A 59 4.73 -7.61 -4.67
C GLY A 59 4.22 -6.17 -4.75
N LEU A 60 3.10 -5.91 -5.41
CA LEU A 60 2.60 -4.56 -5.63
C LEU A 60 1.20 -4.39 -5.05
N PHE A 61 1.00 -3.35 -4.24
CA PHE A 61 -0.30 -2.95 -3.74
C PHE A 61 -0.38 -1.43 -3.57
N SER A 62 -1.59 -0.92 -3.38
CA SER A 62 -1.82 0.47 -2.99
C SER A 62 -2.66 0.52 -1.72
N VAL A 63 -2.39 1.49 -0.87
CA VAL A 63 -3.20 1.82 0.30
C VAL A 63 -3.82 3.21 0.10
N VAL A 64 -5.10 3.33 0.39
CA VAL A 64 -5.86 4.57 0.34
C VAL A 64 -6.13 5.03 1.76
N PHE A 65 -5.86 6.30 2.01
CA PHE A 65 -6.05 6.93 3.33
C PHE A 65 -7.30 7.80 3.37
N SER A 66 -7.73 8.13 4.60
CA SER A 66 -8.88 9.02 4.87
C SER A 66 -8.67 10.43 4.33
N SER A 67 -7.41 10.91 4.36
CA SER A 67 -7.06 12.28 3.99
C SER A 67 -5.68 12.35 3.31
N LYS A 68 -5.42 13.46 2.62
CA LYS A 68 -4.09 13.76 2.06
C LYS A 68 -3.04 13.91 3.17
N ALA A 69 -3.43 14.48 4.32
CA ALA A 69 -2.56 14.65 5.47
C ALA A 69 -2.10 13.29 6.02
N ALA A 70 -3.02 12.34 6.17
CA ALA A 70 -2.71 10.97 6.59
C ALA A 70 -1.80 10.25 5.59
N ALA A 71 -2.12 10.31 4.29
CA ALA A 71 -1.32 9.70 3.23
C ALA A 71 0.11 10.26 3.22
N LYS A 72 0.25 11.59 3.35
CA LYS A 72 1.55 12.26 3.42
C LYS A 72 2.34 11.83 4.66
N ALA A 73 1.71 11.82 5.84
CA ALA A 73 2.38 11.43 7.07
C ALA A 73 2.81 9.97 7.03
N PHE A 74 1.97 9.07 6.52
CA PHE A 74 2.35 7.69 6.29
C PHE A 74 3.56 7.58 5.36
N TYR A 75 3.50 8.22 4.20
CA TYR A 75 4.57 8.18 3.22
C TYR A 75 5.89 8.73 3.78
N ASP A 76 5.86 9.87 4.46
CA ASP A 76 7.06 10.53 4.99
C ASP A 76 7.73 9.69 6.09
N ASN A 77 6.93 9.03 6.94
CA ASN A 77 7.43 8.25 8.08
C ASN A 77 7.68 6.76 7.77
N LEU A 78 7.26 6.26 6.61
CA LEU A 78 7.54 4.89 6.23
C LEU A 78 9.03 4.71 5.94
N SER A 79 9.71 3.91 6.75
CA SER A 79 11.14 3.61 6.61
C SER A 79 11.39 2.64 5.46
N CYS A 80 11.38 3.17 4.23
CA CYS A 80 11.71 2.46 3.00
C CYS A 80 12.26 3.42 1.93
N ALA A 81 12.75 2.90 0.83
CA ALA A 81 13.14 3.74 -0.31
C ALA A 81 11.90 4.45 -0.90
N LYS A 82 12.12 5.63 -1.49
CA LYS A 82 11.07 6.47 -2.09
C LYS A 82 11.28 6.57 -3.59
N GLY A 83 10.22 6.40 -4.35
CA GLY A 83 10.29 6.57 -5.80
C GLY A 83 9.25 5.78 -6.59
N PRO A 84 9.13 6.09 -7.89
CA PRO A 84 8.12 5.52 -8.77
C PRO A 84 8.45 4.12 -9.30
N SER A 85 9.68 3.63 -9.09
CA SER A 85 10.11 2.30 -9.55
C SER A 85 9.35 1.19 -8.83
N LEU A 86 9.39 -0.01 -9.39
CA LEU A 86 8.78 -1.20 -8.82
C LEU A 86 9.59 -2.46 -9.20
N GLY A 87 9.33 -3.58 -8.51
CA GLY A 87 9.99 -4.85 -8.81
C GLY A 87 11.45 -4.92 -8.35
N THR A 88 11.86 -4.09 -7.40
CA THR A 88 13.20 -4.06 -6.83
C THR A 88 13.36 -5.05 -5.67
N ASN A 89 14.59 -5.28 -5.24
CA ASN A 89 14.90 -6.10 -4.07
C ASN A 89 14.64 -5.36 -2.73
N CYS A 90 14.47 -4.05 -2.75
CA CYS A 90 14.07 -3.24 -1.61
C CYS A 90 12.64 -2.71 -1.78
N THR A 91 11.97 -2.47 -0.66
CA THR A 91 10.63 -1.88 -0.64
C THR A 91 10.68 -0.41 -1.06
N LEU A 92 9.77 -0.04 -1.95
CA LEU A 92 9.60 1.32 -2.48
C LEU A 92 8.18 1.81 -2.24
N ALA A 93 8.06 3.04 -1.77
CA ALA A 93 6.78 3.73 -1.65
C ALA A 93 6.73 4.94 -2.60
N CYS A 94 5.53 5.22 -3.11
CA CYS A 94 5.28 6.31 -4.05
C CYS A 94 3.88 6.90 -3.85
N PRO A 95 3.71 8.23 -3.70
CA PRO A 95 2.42 8.90 -3.75
C PRO A 95 1.96 8.94 -5.21
N TYR A 96 1.50 7.79 -5.70
CA TYR A 96 1.38 7.49 -7.13
C TYR A 96 0.51 8.49 -7.88
N THR A 97 -0.68 8.79 -7.35
CA THR A 97 -1.63 9.71 -8.01
C THR A 97 -1.02 11.10 -8.20
N LEU A 98 -0.31 11.60 -7.18
CA LEU A 98 0.32 12.93 -7.23
C LEU A 98 1.52 12.96 -8.19
N ILE A 99 2.25 11.86 -8.36
CA ILE A 99 3.42 11.83 -9.27
C ILE A 99 3.00 11.54 -10.72
N ALA A 100 2.11 10.57 -10.91
CA ALA A 100 1.75 10.10 -12.25
C ALA A 100 0.64 10.94 -12.91
N HIS A 101 -0.26 11.53 -12.11
CA HIS A 101 -1.47 12.20 -12.58
C HIS A 101 -1.58 13.65 -12.12
N TYR A 102 -0.46 14.32 -11.80
CA TYR A 102 -0.46 15.68 -11.26
C TYR A 102 -1.23 16.68 -12.13
N GLY A 103 -1.13 16.57 -13.46
CA GLY A 103 -1.83 17.44 -14.42
C GLY A 103 -3.28 17.07 -14.70
N GLU A 104 -3.80 15.98 -14.12
CA GLU A 104 -5.11 15.40 -14.43
C GLU A 104 -5.80 14.79 -13.20
N LEU A 105 -5.64 15.40 -12.02
CA LEU A 105 -6.17 14.89 -10.76
C LEU A 105 -7.69 14.72 -10.76
N GLU A 106 -8.42 15.61 -11.43
CA GLU A 106 -9.88 15.50 -11.56
C GLU A 106 -10.28 14.26 -12.38
N TRP A 107 -9.57 13.98 -13.46
CA TRP A 107 -9.77 12.78 -14.25
C TRP A 107 -9.42 11.51 -13.45
N ALA A 108 -8.31 11.52 -12.73
CA ALA A 108 -7.93 10.41 -11.86
C ALA A 108 -8.99 10.12 -10.80
N ALA A 109 -9.58 11.16 -10.20
CA ALA A 109 -10.68 11.03 -9.24
C ALA A 109 -11.93 10.39 -9.87
N GLN A 110 -12.26 10.70 -11.12
CA GLN A 110 -13.37 10.07 -11.87
C GLN A 110 -13.13 8.58 -12.13
N MET A 111 -11.87 8.13 -12.10
CA MET A 111 -11.47 6.73 -12.25
C MET A 111 -11.23 6.03 -10.90
N ASP A 112 -11.76 6.58 -9.80
CA ASP A 112 -11.57 6.06 -8.44
C ASP A 112 -10.11 5.96 -8.00
N VAL A 113 -9.24 6.86 -8.50
CA VAL A 113 -7.83 6.96 -8.11
C VAL A 113 -7.60 8.21 -7.26
N PRO A 114 -7.78 8.13 -5.93
CA PRO A 114 -7.72 9.28 -5.05
C PRO A 114 -6.29 9.80 -4.85
N THR A 115 -6.17 11.10 -4.54
CA THR A 115 -4.87 11.73 -4.22
C THR A 115 -4.23 11.20 -2.93
N ALA A 116 -5.04 10.65 -2.02
CA ALA A 116 -4.59 10.02 -0.77
C ALA A 116 -4.13 8.57 -0.97
N LEU A 117 -3.70 8.19 -2.17
CA LEU A 117 -3.21 6.86 -2.50
C LEU A 117 -1.69 6.80 -2.42
N VAL A 118 -1.18 5.82 -1.68
CA VAL A 118 0.25 5.45 -1.65
C VAL A 118 0.42 4.06 -2.24
N ARG A 119 1.18 3.96 -3.33
CA ARG A 119 1.56 2.68 -3.96
C ARG A 119 2.84 2.15 -3.31
N VAL A 120 2.86 0.86 -3.02
CA VAL A 120 4.01 0.17 -2.43
C VAL A 120 4.43 -1.01 -3.30
N SER A 121 5.72 -1.05 -3.65
CA SER A 121 6.38 -2.22 -4.25
C SER A 121 7.25 -2.88 -3.18
N VAL A 122 6.90 -4.08 -2.76
CA VAL A 122 7.51 -4.77 -1.64
C VAL A 122 8.78 -5.50 -2.06
N GLY A 123 9.80 -5.45 -1.23
CA GLY A 123 11.11 -6.06 -1.43
C GLY A 123 11.35 -7.32 -0.61
N LEU A 124 12.63 -7.61 -0.40
CA LEU A 124 13.14 -8.83 0.24
C LEU A 124 13.54 -8.64 1.71
N GLU A 125 13.18 -7.51 2.32
CA GLU A 125 13.49 -7.22 3.72
C GLU A 125 12.90 -8.29 4.65
N GLU A 126 13.37 -8.33 5.89
CA GLU A 126 12.81 -9.17 6.92
C GLU A 126 11.37 -8.74 7.24
N THR A 127 10.44 -9.69 7.31
CA THR A 127 8.99 -9.44 7.43
C THR A 127 8.63 -8.63 8.68
N GLY A 128 9.27 -8.93 9.84
CA GLY A 128 9.03 -8.20 11.10
C GLY A 128 9.52 -6.76 11.02
N THR A 129 10.64 -6.52 10.34
CA THR A 129 11.17 -5.17 10.09
C THR A 129 10.21 -4.34 9.24
N LEU A 130 9.67 -4.93 8.17
CA LEU A 130 8.64 -4.27 7.36
C LEU A 130 7.38 -3.96 8.17
N LEU A 131 6.87 -4.93 8.93
CA LEU A 131 5.70 -4.72 9.79
C LEU A 131 5.92 -3.61 10.81
N ALA A 132 7.09 -3.54 11.45
CA ALA A 132 7.42 -2.46 12.37
C ALA A 132 7.40 -1.10 11.66
N ALA A 133 8.06 -0.98 10.51
CA ALA A 133 8.08 0.25 9.72
C ALA A 133 6.66 0.71 9.32
N PHE A 134 5.80 -0.24 8.93
CA PHE A 134 4.41 0.06 8.56
C PHE A 134 3.55 0.48 9.77
N ARG A 135 3.76 -0.13 10.94
CA ARG A 135 3.10 0.27 12.19
C ARG A 135 3.46 1.70 12.59
N ASP A 136 4.75 2.03 12.56
CA ASP A 136 5.24 3.36 12.92
C ASP A 136 4.69 4.44 11.97
N ALA A 137 4.69 4.15 10.67
CA ALA A 137 4.13 5.02 9.65
C ALA A 137 2.62 5.20 9.80
N LEU A 138 1.89 4.13 10.12
CA LEU A 138 0.45 4.19 10.35
C LEU A 138 0.11 5.03 11.57
N ALA A 139 0.84 4.86 12.67
CA ALA A 139 0.66 5.69 13.88
C ALA A 139 0.93 7.18 13.59
N ALA A 140 1.86 7.50 12.68
CA ALA A 140 2.08 8.88 12.23
C ALA A 140 0.90 9.41 11.41
N ALA A 141 0.33 8.58 10.53
CA ALA A 141 -0.85 8.91 9.74
C ALA A 141 -2.07 9.21 10.61
N GLU A 142 -2.32 8.38 11.62
CA GLU A 142 -3.42 8.56 12.58
C GLU A 142 -3.31 9.88 13.34
N ARG A 143 -2.10 10.24 13.79
CA ARG A 143 -1.86 11.54 14.44
C ARG A 143 -2.14 12.70 13.49
N ALA A 144 -1.64 12.64 12.27
CA ALA A 144 -1.82 13.70 11.29
C ALA A 144 -3.28 13.89 10.87
N ASP A 145 -4.03 12.78 10.73
CA ASP A 145 -5.46 12.81 10.42
C ASP A 145 -6.26 13.48 11.55
N ALA A 146 -5.98 13.13 12.79
CA ALA A 146 -6.59 13.73 13.97
C ALA A 146 -6.28 15.23 14.09
N ASP A 147 -5.06 15.64 13.76
CA ASP A 147 -4.64 17.04 13.76
C ASP A 147 -5.32 17.84 12.64
N ALA A 148 -5.39 17.29 11.43
CA ALA A 148 -6.09 17.89 10.30
C ALA A 148 -7.59 18.09 10.58
N ALA A 149 -8.24 17.09 11.18
CA ALA A 149 -9.65 17.19 11.58
C ALA A 149 -9.91 18.30 12.61
N ARG A 150 -8.95 18.58 13.50
CA ARG A 150 -9.06 19.67 14.49
C ARG A 150 -8.84 21.05 13.90
N THR A 151 -7.99 21.15 12.88
CA THR A 151 -7.59 22.45 12.27
C THR A 151 -8.41 22.84 11.04
N GLY A 152 -9.25 21.94 10.52
CA GLY A 152 -10.02 22.16 9.31
C GLY A 152 -9.18 22.27 8.03
N THR A 153 -7.97 21.71 8.01
CA THR A 153 -6.94 21.95 6.97
C THR A 153 -6.94 20.92 5.84
N ASP A 154 -7.97 20.12 5.68
CA ASP A 154 -8.03 19.02 4.69
C ASP A 154 -8.88 19.39 3.45
N ALA A 155 -8.68 20.59 2.92
CA ALA A 155 -9.29 21.02 1.65
C ALA A 155 -8.30 20.89 0.47
#